data_68155c613fcd8cce065b905d73204f0b
#
_entry.id   68155c613fcd8cce065b905d73204f0b
#
_cell.length_a   1.000
_cell.length_b   1.000
_cell.length_c   1.000
_cell.angle_alpha   90.00
_cell.angle_beta   90.00
_cell.angle_gamma   90.00
#
_symmetry.space_group_name_H-M   'P 1'
#
loop_
_entity.id
_entity.type
_entity.pdbx_description
1 polymer ?
#
loop_
_entity_poly.entity_id
_entity_poly.type
_entity_poly.pdbx_seq_one_letter_code
_entity_poly.pdbx_strand_id
1 'polypeptide(L)'
;GMILIGGTQIMKGYIGDPDKTASVIKEIDGIRWYITGDKGRLDEDGFLTIVDRYSRFAKVAGEMVSLGLVEREISTILAENDQIAVAALSDAKKGEKLVLLLEGEMEIAELQEKIKGLGLNPLFVPSVYHKVEALPKLGTGKADFKGAKKMAASLSEGGTQ
;
A
#
# COMPACT_ATOMS: atom_id res chain seq x y z
N GLY A 1 -14.93 1.03 -6.76
CA GLY A 1 -15.58 0.81 -5.47
C GLY A 1 -14.90 -0.26 -4.64
N MET A 2 -15.43 -0.52 -3.44
CA MET A 2 -15.04 -1.66 -2.60
C MET A 2 -15.51 -2.95 -3.26
N ILE A 3 -14.61 -3.95 -3.36
CA ILE A 3 -15.01 -5.27 -3.87
C ILE A 3 -15.70 -6.04 -2.74
N LEU A 4 -16.91 -6.48 -3.00
CA LEU A 4 -17.65 -7.39 -2.14
C LEU A 4 -17.83 -8.73 -2.87
N ILE A 5 -17.69 -9.83 -2.15
CA ILE A 5 -17.92 -11.18 -2.68
C ILE A 5 -19.09 -11.78 -1.90
N GLY A 6 -20.16 -12.16 -2.60
CA GLY A 6 -21.36 -12.74 -2.01
C GLY A 6 -21.62 -14.16 -2.48
N GLY A 7 -22.37 -14.93 -1.68
CA GLY A 7 -22.85 -16.23 -2.05
C GLY A 7 -22.60 -17.31 -0.99
N THR A 8 -22.92 -18.55 -1.33
CA THR A 8 -22.85 -19.71 -0.44
C THR A 8 -21.43 -20.14 -0.08
N GLN A 9 -20.45 -19.77 -0.90
CA GLN A 9 -19.02 -20.07 -0.71
C GLN A 9 -18.35 -19.19 0.35
N ILE A 10 -19.03 -18.16 0.86
CA ILE A 10 -18.43 -17.26 1.84
C ILE A 10 -18.19 -17.99 3.17
N MET A 11 -16.97 -17.85 3.70
CA MET A 11 -16.58 -18.44 4.98
C MET A 11 -17.56 -18.10 6.08
N LYS A 12 -17.69 -18.99 7.08
CA LYS A 12 -18.56 -18.74 8.25
C LYS A 12 -18.05 -17.61 9.14
N GLY A 13 -16.72 -17.46 9.23
CA GLY A 13 -16.05 -16.45 10.03
C GLY A 13 -14.64 -16.85 10.41
N TYR A 14 -13.98 -16.01 11.20
CA TYR A 14 -12.68 -16.31 11.81
C TYR A 14 -12.89 -17.10 13.11
N ILE A 15 -12.14 -18.20 13.26
CA ILE A 15 -12.20 -19.02 14.47
C ILE A 15 -11.70 -18.21 15.68
N GLY A 16 -12.51 -18.13 16.73
CA GLY A 16 -12.14 -17.41 17.96
C GLY A 16 -12.13 -15.89 17.87
N ASP A 17 -12.54 -15.31 16.74
CA ASP A 17 -12.52 -13.85 16.52
C ASP A 17 -13.86 -13.35 15.92
N PRO A 18 -14.90 -13.23 16.75
CA PRO A 18 -16.22 -12.79 16.32
C PRO A 18 -16.23 -11.32 15.88
N ASP A 19 -15.43 -10.46 16.50
CA ASP A 19 -15.37 -9.03 16.17
C ASP A 19 -14.79 -8.83 14.77
N LYS A 20 -13.71 -9.52 14.46
CA LYS A 20 -13.14 -9.51 13.11
C LYS A 20 -14.11 -10.10 12.08
N THR A 21 -14.84 -11.17 12.45
CA THR A 21 -15.87 -11.74 11.59
C THR A 21 -16.94 -10.70 11.28
N ALA A 22 -17.49 -10.04 12.29
CA ALA A 22 -18.51 -9.01 12.13
C ALA A 22 -18.02 -7.79 11.33
N SER A 23 -16.72 -7.49 11.37
CA SER A 23 -16.12 -6.38 10.60
C SER A 23 -16.06 -6.65 9.09
N VAL A 24 -15.95 -7.92 8.66
CA VAL A 24 -15.75 -8.29 7.26
C VAL A 24 -16.90 -9.07 6.64
N ILE A 25 -17.79 -9.67 7.43
CA ILE A 25 -18.99 -10.35 6.93
C ILE A 25 -20.21 -9.47 7.19
N LYS A 26 -20.95 -9.20 6.12
CA LYS A 26 -22.23 -8.48 6.19
C LYS A 26 -23.32 -9.31 5.56
N GLU A 27 -24.53 -9.20 6.07
CA GLU A 27 -25.73 -9.76 5.46
C GLU A 27 -26.53 -8.63 4.82
N ILE A 28 -26.80 -8.75 3.53
CA ILE A 28 -27.57 -7.79 2.74
C ILE A 28 -28.58 -8.61 1.92
N ASP A 29 -29.85 -8.35 2.10
CA ASP A 29 -30.96 -9.04 1.44
C ASP A 29 -30.91 -10.58 1.56
N GLY A 30 -30.52 -11.08 2.76
CA GLY A 30 -30.41 -12.50 3.05
C GLY A 30 -29.19 -13.18 2.43
N ILE A 31 -28.31 -12.43 1.77
CA ILE A 31 -27.07 -12.93 1.19
C ILE A 31 -25.89 -12.48 2.06
N ARG A 32 -24.99 -13.42 2.33
CA ARG A 32 -23.74 -13.13 3.04
C ARG A 32 -22.69 -12.59 2.08
N TRP A 33 -22.12 -11.43 2.45
CA TRP A 33 -21.10 -10.74 1.70
C TRP A 33 -19.82 -10.62 2.50
N TYR A 34 -18.69 -10.91 1.86
CA TYR A 34 -17.36 -10.67 2.39
C TYR A 34 -16.80 -9.35 1.85
N ILE A 35 -16.42 -8.47 2.76
CA ILE A 35 -15.75 -7.20 2.46
C ILE A 35 -14.27 -7.50 2.29
N THR A 36 -13.78 -7.48 1.04
CA THR A 36 -12.39 -7.90 0.74
C THR A 36 -11.35 -6.91 1.23
N GLY A 37 -11.70 -5.63 1.36
CA GLY A 37 -10.76 -4.54 1.60
C GLY A 37 -10.04 -4.08 0.34
N ASP A 38 -10.34 -4.66 -0.81
CA ASP A 38 -9.74 -4.32 -2.09
C ASP A 38 -10.62 -3.30 -2.84
N LYS A 39 -9.99 -2.32 -3.47
CA LYS A 39 -10.63 -1.37 -4.37
C LYS A 39 -10.55 -1.89 -5.80
N GLY A 40 -11.68 -1.92 -6.48
CA GLY A 40 -11.76 -2.32 -7.88
C GLY A 40 -12.60 -1.36 -8.71
N ARG A 41 -12.52 -1.57 -10.01
CA ARG A 41 -13.39 -0.96 -11.02
C ARG A 41 -13.86 -2.04 -11.99
N LEU A 42 -15.10 -1.92 -12.45
CA LEU A 42 -15.62 -2.64 -13.60
C LEU A 42 -15.48 -1.75 -14.82
N ASP A 43 -15.11 -2.33 -15.95
CA ASP A 43 -15.22 -1.65 -17.26
C ASP A 43 -16.60 -1.89 -17.88
N GLU A 44 -16.79 -1.36 -19.10
CA GLU A 44 -18.06 -1.45 -19.84
C GLU A 44 -18.40 -2.90 -20.24
N ASP A 45 -17.38 -3.75 -20.39
CA ASP A 45 -17.52 -5.17 -20.72
C ASP A 45 -17.72 -6.06 -19.49
N GLY A 46 -17.66 -5.48 -18.28
CA GLY A 46 -17.84 -6.18 -17.00
C GLY A 46 -16.58 -6.82 -16.43
N PHE A 47 -15.39 -6.54 -16.99
CA PHE A 47 -14.15 -7.01 -16.41
C PHE A 47 -13.80 -6.23 -15.15
N LEU A 48 -13.48 -6.98 -14.08
CA LEU A 48 -13.06 -6.44 -12.81
C LEU A 48 -11.54 -6.23 -12.78
N THR A 49 -11.11 -4.98 -12.64
CA THR A 49 -9.72 -4.62 -12.37
C THR A 49 -9.54 -4.32 -10.89
N ILE A 50 -8.63 -5.03 -10.21
CA ILE A 50 -8.22 -4.70 -8.85
C ILE A 50 -7.23 -3.54 -8.92
N VAL A 51 -7.53 -2.44 -8.22
CA VAL A 51 -6.70 -1.22 -8.22
C VAL A 51 -5.63 -1.29 -7.13
N ASP A 52 -6.06 -1.48 -5.88
CA ASP A 52 -5.20 -1.61 -4.70
C ASP A 52 -6.06 -1.96 -3.47
N ARG A 53 -5.43 -2.21 -2.33
CA ARG A 53 -6.10 -2.32 -1.04
C ARG A 53 -6.48 -0.95 -0.49
N TYR A 54 -7.66 -0.81 0.10
CA TYR A 54 -8.06 0.45 0.75
C TYR A 54 -7.07 0.90 1.83
N SER A 55 -6.46 -0.04 2.56
CA SER A 55 -5.43 0.24 3.56
C SER A 55 -4.10 0.74 2.97
N ARG A 56 -3.96 0.71 1.63
CA ARG A 56 -2.77 1.16 0.91
C ARG A 56 -2.99 2.47 0.14
N PHE A 57 -3.94 3.28 0.58
CA PHE A 57 -4.09 4.64 0.10
C PHE A 57 -3.61 5.62 1.17
N ALA A 58 -2.88 6.64 0.73
CA ALA A 58 -2.50 7.79 1.53
C ALA A 58 -3.37 9.00 1.13
N LYS A 59 -3.71 9.84 2.10
CA LYS A 59 -4.39 11.12 1.84
C LYS A 59 -3.36 12.24 1.89
N VAL A 60 -2.75 12.54 0.73
CA VAL A 60 -1.71 13.56 0.59
C VAL A 60 -2.31 14.86 0.05
N ALA A 61 -2.27 15.92 0.81
CA ALA A 61 -2.84 17.23 0.44
C ALA A 61 -4.31 17.15 -0.01
N GLY A 62 -5.09 16.24 0.59
CA GLY A 62 -6.51 16.05 0.26
C GLY A 62 -6.77 14.99 -0.82
N GLU A 63 -5.77 14.59 -1.60
CA GLU A 63 -5.89 13.62 -2.68
C GLU A 63 -5.57 12.20 -2.22
N MET A 64 -6.29 11.22 -2.78
CA MET A 64 -6.08 9.80 -2.48
C MET A 64 -5.02 9.20 -3.40
N VAL A 65 -3.84 8.93 -2.84
CA VAL A 65 -2.69 8.34 -3.54
C VAL A 65 -2.60 6.85 -3.25
N SER A 66 -2.62 6.00 -4.28
CA SER A 66 -2.37 4.56 -4.14
C SER A 66 -0.87 4.31 -3.97
N LEU A 67 -0.48 3.71 -2.85
CA LEU A 67 0.91 3.34 -2.58
C LEU A 67 1.40 2.25 -3.54
N GLY A 68 0.53 1.31 -3.91
CA GLY A 68 0.83 0.27 -4.89
C GLY A 68 1.04 0.81 -6.30
N LEU A 69 0.33 1.87 -6.69
CA LEU A 69 0.59 2.56 -7.95
C LEU A 69 1.96 3.24 -7.93
N VAL A 70 2.28 3.96 -6.85
CA VAL A 70 3.60 4.61 -6.69
C VAL A 70 4.72 3.58 -6.76
N GLU A 71 4.61 2.47 -6.04
CA GLU A 71 5.60 1.39 -6.08
C GLU A 71 5.76 0.82 -7.48
N ARG A 72 4.66 0.56 -8.19
CA ARG A 72 4.69 0.01 -9.55
C ARG A 72 5.40 0.95 -10.52
N GLU A 73 5.08 2.24 -10.50
CA GLU A 73 5.73 3.22 -11.37
C GLU A 73 7.24 3.33 -11.07
N ILE A 74 7.62 3.40 -9.80
CA ILE A 74 9.04 3.48 -9.41
C ILE A 74 9.77 2.16 -9.70
N SER A 75 9.12 1.01 -9.56
CA SER A 75 9.75 -0.28 -9.85
C SER A 75 10.22 -0.42 -11.31
N THR A 76 9.69 0.38 -12.23
CA THR A 76 10.12 0.35 -13.66
C THR A 76 11.55 0.83 -13.88
N ILE A 77 12.12 1.56 -12.90
CA ILE A 77 13.47 2.13 -12.99
C ILE A 77 14.47 1.47 -12.03
N LEU A 78 14.05 0.44 -11.29
CA LEU A 78 14.91 -0.31 -10.38
C LEU A 78 15.75 -1.35 -11.14
N ALA A 79 16.92 -1.68 -10.60
CA ALA A 79 17.69 -2.85 -11.03
C ALA A 79 17.07 -4.15 -10.48
N GLU A 80 17.48 -5.29 -11.02
CA GLU A 80 16.90 -6.61 -10.70
C GLU A 80 16.94 -6.97 -9.22
N ASN A 81 17.99 -6.52 -8.51
CA ASN A 81 18.18 -6.81 -7.10
C ASN A 81 17.64 -5.72 -6.15
N ASP A 82 17.13 -4.63 -6.70
CA ASP A 82 16.56 -3.55 -5.89
C ASP A 82 15.07 -3.78 -5.65
N GLN A 83 14.63 -3.56 -4.42
CA GLN A 83 13.22 -3.64 -4.03
C GLN A 83 12.83 -2.39 -3.25
N ILE A 84 11.59 -1.99 -3.37
CA ILE A 84 11.06 -0.85 -2.62
C ILE A 84 9.77 -1.21 -1.88
N ALA A 85 9.51 -0.46 -0.83
CA ALA A 85 8.20 -0.37 -0.20
C ALA A 85 7.87 1.10 0.08
N VAL A 86 6.65 1.50 -0.20
CA VAL A 86 6.17 2.85 0.08
C VAL A 86 5.16 2.81 1.22
N ALA A 87 5.37 3.65 2.22
CA ALA A 87 4.50 3.82 3.37
C ALA A 87 3.97 5.27 3.45
N ALA A 88 2.80 5.42 4.05
CA ALA A 88 2.25 6.73 4.38
C ALA A 88 2.42 7.00 5.87
N LEU A 89 3.03 8.12 6.22
CA LEU A 89 3.18 8.63 7.58
C LEU A 89 2.46 9.97 7.72
N SER A 90 2.03 10.28 8.95
CA SER A 90 1.41 11.56 9.23
C SER A 90 2.35 12.74 8.93
N ASP A 91 1.79 13.80 8.37
CA ASP A 91 2.47 15.05 8.07
C ASP A 91 1.60 16.24 8.49
N ALA A 92 2.16 17.18 9.25
CA ALA A 92 1.41 18.29 9.80
C ALA A 92 0.83 19.26 8.75
N LYS A 93 1.44 19.32 7.55
CA LYS A 93 1.03 20.24 6.49
C LYS A 93 0.16 19.60 5.44
N LYS A 94 0.44 18.33 5.09
CA LYS A 94 -0.19 17.63 3.98
C LYS A 94 -1.16 16.53 4.42
N GLY A 95 -1.37 16.34 5.74
CA GLY A 95 -2.10 15.24 6.32
C GLY A 95 -1.25 13.97 6.37
N GLU A 96 -0.85 13.43 5.20
CA GLU A 96 0.11 12.34 5.09
C GLU A 96 1.22 12.68 4.08
N LYS A 97 2.37 12.04 4.26
CA LYS A 97 3.52 12.07 3.36
C LYS A 97 3.93 10.66 2.97
N LEU A 98 4.49 10.51 1.78
CA LEU A 98 5.03 9.25 1.31
C LEU A 98 6.48 9.10 1.76
N VAL A 99 6.78 7.92 2.31
CA VAL A 99 8.12 7.49 2.72
C VAL A 99 8.48 6.24 1.93
N LEU A 100 9.61 6.25 1.26
CA LEU A 100 10.11 5.11 0.48
C LEU A 100 11.24 4.43 1.25
N LEU A 101 11.12 3.11 1.38
CA LEU A 101 12.19 2.22 1.85
C LEU A 101 12.81 1.54 0.63
N LEU A 102 14.14 1.54 0.53
CA LEU A 102 14.91 0.91 -0.55
C LEU A 102 15.79 -0.20 0.02
N GLU A 103 15.57 -1.43 -0.44
CA GLU A 103 16.48 -2.58 -0.25
C GLU A 103 17.25 -2.78 -1.55
N GLY A 104 18.57 -2.97 -1.49
CA GLY A 104 19.40 -3.27 -2.64
C GLY A 104 20.66 -2.43 -2.71
N GLU A 105 21.28 -2.39 -3.91
CA GLU A 105 22.56 -1.73 -4.12
C GLU A 105 22.45 -0.27 -4.56
N MET A 106 21.33 0.11 -5.19
CA MET A 106 21.12 1.48 -5.68
C MET A 106 21.21 2.51 -4.55
N GLU A 107 21.85 3.63 -4.82
CA GLU A 107 21.93 4.72 -3.86
C GLU A 107 20.69 5.64 -3.92
N ILE A 108 20.30 6.20 -2.78
CA ILE A 108 19.11 7.06 -2.66
C ILE A 108 19.19 8.25 -3.64
N ALA A 109 20.35 8.86 -3.79
CA ALA A 109 20.52 9.99 -4.72
C ALA A 109 20.26 9.60 -6.18
N GLU A 110 20.73 8.43 -6.59
CA GLU A 110 20.49 7.89 -7.94
C GLU A 110 18.99 7.61 -8.14
N LEU A 111 18.35 6.96 -7.17
CA LEU A 111 16.91 6.69 -7.22
C LEU A 111 16.09 7.98 -7.35
N GLN A 112 16.42 9.01 -6.56
CA GLN A 112 15.73 10.30 -6.63
C GLN A 112 15.84 10.96 -8.01
N GLU A 113 17.02 10.92 -8.63
CA GLU A 113 17.21 11.47 -9.99
C GLU A 113 16.39 10.68 -11.03
N LYS A 114 16.40 9.35 -10.94
CA LYS A 114 15.57 8.51 -11.82
C LYS A 114 14.06 8.77 -11.65
N ILE A 115 13.58 8.93 -10.41
CA ILE A 115 12.17 9.25 -10.12
C ILE A 115 11.77 10.61 -10.73
N LYS A 116 12.63 11.62 -10.70
CA LYS A 116 12.38 12.91 -11.36
C LYS A 116 12.17 12.73 -12.87
N GLY A 117 12.91 11.82 -13.49
CA GLY A 117 12.78 11.48 -14.90
C GLY A 117 11.48 10.79 -15.30
N LEU A 118 10.75 10.17 -14.35
CA LEU A 118 9.48 9.51 -14.62
C LEU A 118 8.31 10.47 -14.90
N GLY A 119 8.45 11.75 -14.56
CA GLY A 119 7.37 12.74 -14.72
C GLY A 119 6.11 12.44 -13.90
N LEU A 120 6.25 11.80 -12.76
CA LEU A 120 5.14 11.48 -11.86
C LEU A 120 4.44 12.75 -11.36
N ASN A 121 3.13 12.64 -11.08
CA ASN A 121 2.45 13.68 -10.35
C ASN A 121 3.22 13.97 -9.04
N PRO A 122 3.48 15.24 -8.69
CA PRO A 122 4.23 15.61 -7.48
C PRO A 122 3.70 14.99 -6.17
N LEU A 123 2.42 14.67 -6.10
CA LEU A 123 1.82 14.00 -4.93
C LEU A 123 2.22 12.51 -4.82
N PHE A 124 2.68 11.91 -5.92
CA PHE A 124 3.11 10.51 -5.98
C PHE A 124 4.61 10.36 -5.72
N VAL A 125 5.35 11.46 -5.65
CA VAL A 125 6.78 11.45 -5.37
C VAL A 125 7.00 11.36 -3.85
N PRO A 126 7.69 10.32 -3.36
CA PRO A 126 8.05 10.23 -1.95
C PRO A 126 8.86 11.45 -1.49
N SER A 127 8.57 11.93 -0.29
CA SER A 127 9.28 13.09 0.29
C SER A 127 10.41 12.68 1.24
N VAL A 128 10.43 11.42 1.68
CA VAL A 128 11.44 10.85 2.56
C VAL A 128 11.88 9.51 2.00
N TYR A 129 13.17 9.22 2.08
CA TYR A 129 13.79 8.01 1.56
C TYR A 129 14.72 7.42 2.60
N HIS A 130 14.64 6.11 2.81
CA HIS A 130 15.55 5.38 3.69
C HIS A 130 16.08 4.15 2.98
N LYS A 131 17.39 3.92 3.03
CA LYS A 131 18.02 2.67 2.63
C LYS A 131 17.94 1.69 3.79
N VAL A 132 17.56 0.45 3.52
CA VAL A 132 17.36 -0.61 4.53
C VAL A 132 18.09 -1.88 4.09
N GLU A 133 18.51 -2.70 5.06
CA GLU A 133 19.13 -3.99 4.77
C GLU A 133 18.15 -4.99 4.17
N ALA A 134 16.91 -5.00 4.66
CA ALA A 134 15.86 -5.86 4.16
C ALA A 134 14.47 -5.24 4.39
N LEU A 135 13.59 -5.38 3.41
CA LEU A 135 12.18 -5.02 3.55
C LEU A 135 11.42 -6.09 4.35
N PRO A 136 10.48 -5.69 5.21
CA PRO A 136 9.68 -6.63 5.98
C PRO A 136 8.85 -7.55 5.09
N LYS A 137 8.91 -8.86 5.40
CA LYS A 137 8.16 -9.91 4.70
C LYS A 137 7.37 -10.74 5.70
N LEU A 138 6.17 -11.15 5.31
CA LEU A 138 5.38 -12.11 6.06
C LEU A 138 6.01 -13.50 6.00
N GLY A 139 5.66 -14.40 6.92
CA GLY A 139 6.13 -15.79 6.89
C GLY A 139 5.79 -16.55 5.60
N THR A 140 4.87 -16.02 4.78
CA THR A 140 4.52 -16.52 3.44
C THR A 140 5.44 -15.99 2.33
N GLY A 141 6.40 -15.13 2.64
CA GLY A 141 7.28 -14.45 1.67
C GLY A 141 6.67 -13.20 1.03
N LYS A 142 5.39 -12.89 1.28
CA LYS A 142 4.75 -11.67 0.76
C LYS A 142 5.21 -10.43 1.54
N ALA A 143 5.17 -9.26 0.88
CA ALA A 143 5.47 -7.98 1.53
C ALA A 143 4.61 -7.75 2.79
N ASP A 144 5.24 -7.39 3.89
CA ASP A 144 4.55 -6.96 5.12
C ASP A 144 4.42 -5.44 5.15
N PHE A 145 3.32 -4.94 4.62
CA PHE A 145 3.05 -3.49 4.57
C PHE A 145 2.90 -2.84 5.96
N LYS A 146 2.45 -3.60 6.97
CA LYS A 146 2.40 -3.09 8.35
C LYS A 146 3.80 -2.96 8.94
N GLY A 147 4.65 -3.97 8.71
CA GLY A 147 6.06 -3.93 9.08
C GLY A 147 6.80 -2.79 8.39
N ALA A 148 6.59 -2.60 7.08
CA ALA A 148 7.17 -1.51 6.32
C ALA A 148 6.75 -0.13 6.87
N LYS A 149 5.47 0.07 7.21
CA LYS A 149 5.00 1.31 7.82
C LYS A 149 5.64 1.57 9.19
N LYS A 150 5.77 0.55 10.04
CA LYS A 150 6.45 0.66 11.34
C LYS A 150 7.93 1.01 11.17
N MET A 151 8.62 0.32 10.25
CA MET A 151 10.02 0.59 9.93
C MET A 151 10.23 2.02 9.45
N ALA A 152 9.40 2.48 8.51
CA ALA A 152 9.43 3.85 8.00
C ALA A 152 9.21 4.89 9.12
N ALA A 153 8.29 4.63 10.06
CA ALA A 153 8.04 5.51 11.20
C ALA A 153 9.28 5.59 12.11
N SER A 154 9.84 4.44 12.52
CA SER A 154 11.04 4.39 13.39
C SER A 154 12.24 5.11 12.77
N LEU A 155 12.49 4.92 11.48
CA LEU A 155 13.60 5.57 10.78
C LEU A 155 13.38 7.08 10.62
N SER A 156 12.14 7.50 10.44
CA SER A 156 11.80 8.93 10.31
C SER A 156 11.83 9.68 11.66
N GLU A 157 11.59 9.01 12.77
CA GLU A 157 11.71 9.57 14.13
C GLU A 157 13.16 9.61 14.61
N GLY A 158 13.99 8.61 14.25
CA GLY A 158 15.40 8.53 14.63
C GLY A 158 16.32 9.48 13.85
N GLY A 159 15.86 10.11 12.79
CA GLY A 159 16.61 11.03 11.93
C GLY A 159 16.61 12.49 12.40
N THR A 160 16.04 12.79 13.56
CA THR A 160 16.01 14.16 14.13
C THR A 160 17.05 14.27 15.27
N GLN A 161 18.34 14.17 14.93
CA GLN A 161 19.44 14.65 15.77
C GLN A 161 20.34 15.56 14.96
#